data_17165309fe7cc12638e2cd14004c5001
#
_entry.id   17165309fe7cc12638e2cd14004c5001
#
_cell.length_a   1.000
_cell.length_b   1.000
_cell.length_c   1.000
_cell.angle_alpha   90.00
_cell.angle_beta   90.00
_cell.angle_gamma   90.00
#
_symmetry.space_group_name_H-M   'P 1'
#
loop_
_entity.id
_entity.type
_entity.pdbx_description
1 polymer ?
#
loop_
_entity_poly.entity_id
_entity_poly.type
_entity_poly.pdbx_seq_one_letter_code
_entity_poly.pdbx_strand_id
1 'polypeptide(L)'
;MKIIGLTGPTGAGKSILTATAQRLGFKVIDCDKVARQAVVKDSEGLKALVKVFGADILLENGELDRKALARKAFSSPDNTELLNKTLLPHITALVEKECDSEYVLLDAPTLIESGLNKKCDAVIGVLADREKRLHRICKRDNISIDDANLRINAGKPDEFFKENCTVLIYNNGDSAEITEKFAEILTEIKER
;
A
#
# COMPACT_ATOMS: atom_id res chain seq x y z
N MET A 1 12.31 -16.22 -7.77
CA MET A 1 11.92 -14.89 -7.23
C MET A 1 10.73 -15.10 -6.31
N LYS A 2 10.79 -14.55 -5.10
CA LYS A 2 9.67 -14.54 -4.15
C LYS A 2 9.22 -13.12 -3.89
N ILE A 3 7.94 -12.87 -4.01
CA ILE A 3 7.31 -11.55 -3.83
C ILE A 3 6.42 -11.60 -2.59
N ILE A 4 6.74 -10.77 -1.60
CA ILE A 4 5.99 -10.66 -0.34
C ILE A 4 5.29 -9.31 -0.31
N GLY A 5 3.99 -9.33 -0.03
CA GLY A 5 3.22 -8.12 0.20
C GLY A 5 3.21 -7.71 1.66
N LEU A 6 3.44 -6.43 1.95
CA LEU A 6 3.31 -5.84 3.29
C LEU A 6 2.19 -4.81 3.27
N THR A 7 1.16 -5.05 4.06
CA THR A 7 -0.02 -4.18 4.13
C THR A 7 -0.50 -4.00 5.57
N GLY A 8 -1.55 -3.22 5.75
CA GLY A 8 -2.18 -2.96 7.04
C GLY A 8 -2.67 -1.53 7.19
N PRO A 9 -3.58 -1.28 8.13
CA PRO A 9 -4.22 0.01 8.29
C PRO A 9 -3.25 1.13 8.69
N THR A 10 -3.70 2.38 8.51
CA THR A 10 -2.90 3.55 8.91
C THR A 10 -2.56 3.50 10.40
N GLY A 11 -1.34 3.88 10.76
CA GLY A 11 -0.84 3.86 12.14
C GLY A 11 -0.42 2.47 12.66
N ALA A 12 -0.54 1.39 11.88
CA ALA A 12 -0.12 0.04 12.29
C ALA A 12 1.40 -0.12 12.46
N GLY A 13 2.22 0.73 11.81
CA GLY A 13 3.67 0.76 11.99
C GLY A 13 4.47 -0.04 10.96
N LYS A 14 3.97 -0.18 9.73
CA LYS A 14 4.67 -0.88 8.62
C LYS A 14 6.07 -0.35 8.32
N SER A 15 6.29 0.95 8.42
CA SER A 15 7.56 1.60 8.02
C SER A 15 8.80 1.11 8.77
N ILE A 16 8.65 0.59 9.99
CA ILE A 16 9.79 0.00 10.73
C ILE A 16 10.18 -1.36 10.14
N LEU A 17 9.24 -2.08 9.55
CA LEU A 17 9.42 -3.42 9.00
C LEU A 17 10.10 -3.38 7.63
N THR A 18 9.87 -2.33 6.84
CA THR A 18 10.55 -2.16 5.54
C THR A 18 12.06 -2.06 5.68
N ALA A 19 12.55 -1.34 6.72
CA ALA A 19 13.98 -1.27 7.03
C ALA A 19 14.55 -2.64 7.46
N THR A 20 13.78 -3.45 8.16
CA THR A 20 14.19 -4.82 8.54
C THR A 20 14.27 -5.74 7.31
N ALA A 21 13.30 -5.67 6.39
CA ALA A 21 13.35 -6.43 5.14
C ALA A 21 14.59 -6.08 4.30
N GLN A 22 14.94 -4.79 4.19
CA GLN A 22 16.15 -4.34 3.48
C GLN A 22 17.42 -4.94 4.08
N ARG A 23 17.55 -4.95 5.43
CA ARG A 23 18.71 -5.56 6.12
C ARG A 23 18.81 -7.06 5.87
N LEU A 24 17.68 -7.73 5.65
CA LEU A 24 17.62 -9.15 5.31
C LEU A 24 17.79 -9.42 3.80
N GLY A 25 18.14 -8.40 3.01
CA GLY A 25 18.42 -8.56 1.58
C GLY A 25 17.18 -8.60 0.70
N PHE A 26 16.00 -8.17 1.19
CA PHE A 26 14.85 -7.95 0.34
C PHE A 26 14.97 -6.60 -0.39
N LYS A 27 14.68 -6.60 -1.67
CA LYS A 27 14.40 -5.35 -2.38
C LYS A 27 13.01 -4.84 -1.98
N VAL A 28 12.94 -3.67 -1.37
CA VAL A 28 11.68 -3.05 -0.98
C VAL A 28 11.20 -2.11 -2.08
N ILE A 29 9.98 -2.36 -2.56
CA ILE A 29 9.29 -1.53 -3.56
C ILE A 29 8.14 -0.80 -2.86
N ASP A 30 8.22 0.54 -2.84
CA ASP A 30 7.16 1.42 -2.35
C ASP A 30 6.09 1.56 -3.46
N CYS A 31 5.00 0.80 -3.33
CA CYS A 31 3.94 0.78 -4.34
C CYS A 31 3.19 2.10 -4.47
N ASP A 32 3.18 2.96 -3.44
CA ASP A 32 2.61 4.31 -3.54
C ASP A 32 3.46 5.19 -4.48
N LYS A 33 4.79 5.04 -4.46
CA LYS A 33 5.67 5.73 -5.42
C LYS A 33 5.48 5.19 -6.83
N VAL A 34 5.41 3.87 -6.99
CA VAL A 34 5.16 3.23 -8.29
C VAL A 34 3.81 3.67 -8.86
N ALA A 35 2.75 3.71 -8.05
CA ALA A 35 1.45 4.21 -8.48
C ALA A 35 1.49 5.67 -8.94
N ARG A 36 2.32 6.51 -8.29
CA ARG A 36 2.53 7.89 -8.74
C ARG A 36 3.27 7.96 -10.07
N GLN A 37 4.26 7.10 -10.29
CA GLN A 37 4.99 7.00 -11.55
C GLN A 37 4.10 6.52 -12.70
N ALA A 38 3.16 5.60 -12.43
CA ALA A 38 2.23 5.09 -13.43
C ALA A 38 1.33 6.18 -14.05
N VAL A 39 1.16 7.33 -13.37
CA VAL A 39 0.28 8.42 -13.80
C VAL A 39 1.02 9.75 -14.01
N VAL A 40 2.32 9.73 -14.26
CA VAL A 40 3.05 10.94 -14.65
C VAL A 40 2.60 11.41 -16.03
N LYS A 41 2.83 12.68 -16.33
CA LYS A 41 2.48 13.26 -17.63
C LYS A 41 2.98 12.36 -18.79
N ASP A 42 2.14 12.20 -19.79
CA ASP A 42 2.38 11.40 -21.01
C ASP A 42 2.50 9.88 -20.80
N SER A 43 2.36 9.36 -19.54
CA SER A 43 2.38 7.93 -19.28
C SER A 43 1.13 7.23 -19.84
N GLU A 44 1.27 5.94 -20.14
CA GLU A 44 0.14 5.10 -20.59
C GLU A 44 -0.95 4.97 -19.52
N GLY A 45 -0.58 4.95 -18.23
CA GLY A 45 -1.54 4.93 -17.12
C GLY A 45 -2.36 6.22 -17.05
N LEU A 46 -1.74 7.40 -17.25
CA LEU A 46 -2.49 8.66 -17.31
C LEU A 46 -3.43 8.71 -18.52
N LYS A 47 -2.98 8.27 -19.69
CA LYS A 47 -3.83 8.17 -20.90
C LYS A 47 -5.03 7.25 -20.68
N ALA A 48 -4.82 6.11 -20.03
CA ALA A 48 -5.88 5.19 -19.69
C ALA A 48 -6.90 5.82 -18.72
N LEU A 49 -6.44 6.57 -17.71
CA LEU A 49 -7.32 7.31 -16.81
C LEU A 49 -8.16 8.38 -17.53
N VAL A 50 -7.53 9.14 -18.41
CA VAL A 50 -8.23 10.16 -19.22
C VAL A 50 -9.32 9.53 -20.10
N LYS A 51 -9.05 8.37 -20.70
CA LYS A 51 -10.04 7.63 -21.49
C LYS A 51 -11.25 7.20 -20.67
N VAL A 52 -11.06 6.88 -19.40
CA VAL A 52 -12.11 6.36 -18.50
C VAL A 52 -12.84 7.47 -17.76
N PHE A 53 -12.10 8.43 -17.20
CA PHE A 53 -12.63 9.47 -16.31
C PHE A 53 -12.84 10.83 -17.00
N GLY A 54 -12.35 11.00 -18.23
CA GLY A 54 -12.45 12.24 -19.00
C GLY A 54 -11.23 13.15 -18.85
N ALA A 55 -11.09 14.10 -19.77
CA ALA A 55 -9.93 15.02 -19.80
C ALA A 55 -9.92 16.06 -18.68
N ASP A 56 -11.02 16.27 -17.99
CA ASP A 56 -11.15 17.20 -16.88
C ASP A 56 -10.47 16.71 -15.57
N ILE A 57 -9.83 15.54 -15.60
CA ILE A 57 -8.87 15.11 -14.57
C ILE A 57 -7.45 15.63 -14.83
N LEU A 58 -7.22 16.41 -15.87
CA LEU A 58 -5.93 17.01 -16.17
C LEU A 58 -5.90 18.49 -15.77
N LEU A 59 -4.72 18.93 -15.32
CA LEU A 59 -4.38 20.34 -15.19
C LEU A 59 -4.06 20.95 -16.59
N GLU A 60 -4.00 22.28 -16.68
CA GLU A 60 -3.67 22.98 -17.93
C GLU A 60 -2.31 22.58 -18.52
N ASN A 61 -1.35 22.19 -17.67
CA ASN A 61 -0.03 21.72 -18.08
C ASN A 61 -0.01 20.24 -18.53
N GLY A 62 -1.15 19.57 -18.53
CA GLY A 62 -1.29 18.17 -18.90
C GLY A 62 -0.92 17.15 -17.81
N GLU A 63 -0.62 17.59 -16.59
CA GLU A 63 -0.43 16.71 -15.45
C GLU A 63 -1.76 16.29 -14.83
N LEU A 64 -1.74 15.20 -14.04
CA LEU A 64 -2.91 14.72 -13.34
C LEU A 64 -3.36 15.67 -12.22
N ASP A 65 -4.58 16.18 -12.28
CA ASP A 65 -5.28 16.75 -11.11
C ASP A 65 -5.77 15.63 -10.21
N ARG A 66 -4.96 15.33 -9.18
CA ARG A 66 -5.29 14.26 -8.22
C ARG A 66 -6.60 14.51 -7.46
N LYS A 67 -6.96 15.80 -7.23
CA LYS A 67 -8.21 16.15 -6.55
C LYS A 67 -9.42 15.90 -7.46
N ALA A 68 -9.30 16.26 -8.73
CA ALA A 68 -10.35 16.00 -9.73
C ALA A 68 -10.56 14.50 -9.92
N LEU A 69 -9.48 13.72 -10.09
CA LEU A 69 -9.57 12.26 -10.16
C LEU A 69 -10.19 11.67 -8.90
N ALA A 70 -9.75 12.08 -7.71
CA ALA A 70 -10.27 11.57 -6.43
C ALA A 70 -11.78 11.81 -6.29
N ARG A 71 -12.28 12.99 -6.65
CA ARG A 71 -13.72 13.29 -6.64
C ARG A 71 -14.53 12.34 -7.50
N LYS A 72 -14.00 11.97 -8.68
CA LYS A 72 -14.67 11.04 -9.60
C LYS A 72 -14.53 9.59 -9.16
N ALA A 73 -13.31 9.17 -8.87
CA ALA A 73 -13.00 7.78 -8.56
C ALA A 73 -13.62 7.30 -7.25
N PHE A 74 -13.74 8.19 -6.25
CA PHE A 74 -14.33 7.83 -4.95
C PHE A 74 -15.79 8.26 -4.80
N SER A 75 -16.46 8.64 -5.89
CA SER A 75 -17.89 8.99 -5.87
C SER A 75 -18.81 7.77 -5.72
N SER A 76 -18.33 6.58 -6.08
CA SER A 76 -19.04 5.30 -5.90
C SER A 76 -18.05 4.13 -5.78
N PRO A 77 -18.48 2.98 -5.21
CA PRO A 77 -17.68 1.76 -5.22
C PRO A 77 -17.28 1.31 -6.63
N ASP A 78 -18.19 1.40 -7.61
CA ASP A 78 -17.94 1.02 -9.01
C ASP A 78 -16.83 1.87 -9.64
N ASN A 79 -16.82 3.17 -9.37
CA ASN A 79 -15.78 4.07 -9.87
C ASN A 79 -14.43 3.80 -9.19
N THR A 80 -14.42 3.41 -7.92
CA THR A 80 -13.21 2.97 -7.21
C THR A 80 -12.66 1.68 -7.82
N GLU A 81 -13.52 0.72 -8.11
CA GLU A 81 -13.12 -0.52 -8.78
C GLU A 81 -12.60 -0.24 -10.20
N LEU A 82 -13.23 0.65 -10.94
CA LEU A 82 -12.84 1.08 -12.28
C LEU A 82 -11.45 1.74 -12.27
N LEU A 83 -11.18 2.62 -11.29
CA LEU A 83 -9.85 3.20 -11.07
C LEU A 83 -8.80 2.10 -10.87
N ASN A 84 -9.07 1.16 -9.96
CA ASN A 84 -8.14 0.07 -9.64
C ASN A 84 -7.90 -0.82 -10.85
N LYS A 85 -8.95 -1.25 -11.55
CA LYS A 85 -8.85 -2.04 -12.79
C LYS A 85 -8.04 -1.34 -13.89
N THR A 86 -8.22 -0.03 -14.02
CA THR A 86 -7.52 0.77 -15.03
C THR A 86 -6.03 0.90 -14.71
N LEU A 87 -5.68 1.14 -13.44
CA LEU A 87 -4.28 1.38 -13.06
C LEU A 87 -3.48 0.10 -12.79
N LEU A 88 -4.11 -0.99 -12.35
CA LEU A 88 -3.42 -2.22 -11.97
C LEU A 88 -2.44 -2.73 -13.04
N PRO A 89 -2.77 -2.81 -14.35
CA PRO A 89 -1.83 -3.28 -15.36
C PRO A 89 -0.58 -2.40 -15.45
N HIS A 90 -0.74 -1.07 -15.36
CA HIS A 90 0.36 -0.11 -15.45
C HIS A 90 1.27 -0.14 -14.23
N ILE A 91 0.67 -0.26 -13.03
CA ILE A 91 1.42 -0.40 -11.78
C ILE A 91 2.16 -1.74 -11.77
N THR A 92 1.49 -2.83 -12.15
CA THR A 92 2.10 -4.17 -12.22
C THR A 92 3.31 -4.19 -13.16
N ALA A 93 3.18 -3.60 -14.36
CA ALA A 93 4.29 -3.54 -15.31
C ALA A 93 5.51 -2.76 -14.78
N LEU A 94 5.29 -1.70 -13.99
CA LEU A 94 6.37 -0.97 -13.33
C LEU A 94 6.97 -1.77 -12.16
N VAL A 95 6.15 -2.41 -11.34
CA VAL A 95 6.62 -3.31 -10.27
C VAL A 95 7.47 -4.43 -10.85
N GLU A 96 7.02 -5.09 -11.92
CA GLU A 96 7.76 -6.18 -12.58
C GLU A 96 9.12 -5.73 -13.13
N LYS A 97 9.22 -4.49 -13.62
CA LYS A 97 10.51 -3.91 -14.04
C LYS A 97 11.46 -3.67 -12.87
N GLU A 98 10.93 -3.39 -11.69
CA GLU A 98 11.72 -3.19 -10.48
C GLU A 98 12.04 -4.52 -9.77
N CYS A 99 11.38 -5.64 -10.13
CA CYS A 99 11.62 -6.95 -9.55
C CYS A 99 12.86 -7.61 -10.17
N ASP A 100 14.05 -7.11 -9.82
CA ASP A 100 15.36 -7.59 -10.27
C ASP A 100 16.13 -8.37 -9.18
N SER A 101 15.45 -8.75 -8.10
CA SER A 101 16.01 -9.45 -6.94
C SER A 101 15.29 -10.77 -6.69
N GLU A 102 16.00 -11.71 -6.08
CA GLU A 102 15.43 -13.02 -5.69
C GLU A 102 14.29 -12.86 -4.67
N TYR A 103 14.41 -11.86 -3.78
CA TYR A 103 13.43 -11.55 -2.74
C TYR A 103 12.97 -10.10 -2.85
N VAL A 104 11.66 -9.90 -3.00
CA VAL A 104 11.03 -8.58 -3.15
C VAL A 104 9.97 -8.41 -2.08
N LEU A 105 9.93 -7.24 -1.45
CA LEU A 105 8.87 -6.81 -0.56
C LEU A 105 8.10 -5.65 -1.20
N LEU A 106 6.81 -5.83 -1.46
CA LEU A 106 5.89 -4.77 -1.91
C LEU A 106 5.29 -4.09 -0.68
N ASP A 107 5.70 -2.87 -0.37
CA ASP A 107 5.08 -2.05 0.68
C ASP A 107 3.92 -1.26 0.08
N ALA A 108 2.69 -1.67 0.39
CA ALA A 108 1.49 -1.04 -0.14
C ALA A 108 0.37 -1.01 0.92
N PRO A 109 -0.04 0.17 1.40
CA PRO A 109 -1.23 0.30 2.25
C PRO A 109 -2.50 -0.25 1.62
N THR A 110 -2.64 -0.12 0.31
CA THR A 110 -3.80 -0.57 -0.50
C THR A 110 -3.48 -1.80 -1.35
N LEU A 111 -2.60 -2.67 -0.88
CA LEU A 111 -2.13 -3.87 -1.60
C LEU A 111 -3.29 -4.76 -2.06
N ILE A 112 -4.27 -4.97 -1.19
CA ILE A 112 -5.40 -5.86 -1.43
C ILE A 112 -6.42 -5.17 -2.33
N GLU A 113 -6.78 -3.94 -2.02
CA GLU A 113 -7.77 -3.15 -2.75
C GLU A 113 -7.34 -2.87 -4.20
N SER A 114 -6.05 -2.70 -4.43
CA SER A 114 -5.49 -2.54 -5.77
C SER A 114 -5.39 -3.84 -6.56
N GLY A 115 -5.49 -5.00 -5.90
CA GLY A 115 -5.31 -6.32 -6.52
C GLY A 115 -3.85 -6.75 -6.68
N LEU A 116 -2.87 -5.97 -6.21
CA LEU A 116 -1.44 -6.34 -6.24
C LEU A 116 -1.12 -7.56 -5.36
N ASN A 117 -1.94 -7.83 -4.33
CA ASN A 117 -1.81 -9.03 -3.50
C ASN A 117 -1.79 -10.34 -4.32
N LYS A 118 -2.46 -10.37 -5.49
CA LYS A 118 -2.50 -11.52 -6.39
C LYS A 118 -1.15 -11.85 -7.04
N LYS A 119 -0.19 -10.93 -6.96
CA LYS A 119 1.19 -11.11 -7.44
C LYS A 119 2.15 -11.56 -6.34
N CYS A 120 1.67 -11.61 -5.09
CA CYS A 120 2.48 -11.98 -3.94
C CYS A 120 2.37 -13.48 -3.64
N ASP A 121 3.50 -14.11 -3.30
CA ASP A 121 3.55 -15.49 -2.79
C ASP A 121 3.01 -15.57 -1.37
N ALA A 122 3.15 -14.48 -0.59
CA ALA A 122 2.54 -14.31 0.71
C ALA A 122 2.20 -12.84 0.98
N VAL A 123 1.18 -12.59 1.80
CA VAL A 123 0.77 -11.25 2.23
C VAL A 123 0.86 -11.16 3.74
N ILE A 124 1.67 -10.24 4.23
CA ILE A 124 1.84 -9.95 5.67
C ILE A 124 1.00 -8.71 6.00
N GLY A 125 0.01 -8.91 6.88
CA GLY A 125 -0.82 -7.85 7.44
C GLY A 125 -0.27 -7.39 8.79
N VAL A 126 -0.03 -6.09 8.94
CA VAL A 126 0.40 -5.50 10.21
C VAL A 126 -0.80 -4.82 10.86
N LEU A 127 -1.20 -5.29 12.04
CA LEU A 127 -2.29 -4.74 12.83
C LEU A 127 -1.75 -4.10 14.12
N ALA A 128 -2.51 -3.21 14.70
CA ALA A 128 -2.25 -2.66 16.03
C ALA A 128 -3.55 -2.14 16.66
N ASP A 129 -3.60 -2.13 17.98
CA ASP A 129 -4.73 -1.61 18.74
C ASP A 129 -5.07 -0.18 18.31
N ARG A 130 -6.36 0.12 18.26
CA ARG A 130 -6.87 1.43 17.80
C ARG A 130 -6.22 2.60 18.53
N GLU A 131 -6.06 2.51 19.86
CA GLU A 131 -5.46 3.57 20.67
C GLU A 131 -3.99 3.83 20.29
N LYS A 132 -3.23 2.76 20.06
CA LYS A 132 -1.82 2.87 19.62
C LYS A 132 -1.71 3.47 18.22
N ARG A 133 -2.60 3.07 17.31
CA ARG A 133 -2.69 3.66 15.99
C ARG A 133 -3.02 5.16 16.06
N LEU A 134 -4.00 5.52 16.88
CA LEU A 134 -4.41 6.90 17.10
C LEU A 134 -3.24 7.76 17.57
N HIS A 135 -2.55 7.32 18.63
CA HIS A 135 -1.38 8.03 19.17
C HIS A 135 -0.27 8.19 18.12
N ARG A 136 0.04 7.13 17.36
CA ARG A 136 1.07 7.16 16.31
C ARG A 136 0.71 8.14 15.18
N ILE A 137 -0.55 8.18 14.76
CA ILE A 137 -1.03 9.09 13.71
C ILE A 137 -0.95 10.53 14.19
N CYS A 138 -1.46 10.86 15.39
CA CYS A 138 -1.39 12.21 15.97
C CYS A 138 0.06 12.70 16.02
N LYS A 139 0.98 11.87 16.52
CA LYS A 139 2.40 12.21 16.66
C LYS A 139 3.10 12.39 15.30
N ARG A 140 2.86 11.50 14.33
CA ARG A 140 3.51 11.52 13.01
C ARG A 140 3.06 12.72 12.18
N ASP A 141 1.75 12.97 12.17
CA ASP A 141 1.12 13.92 11.24
C ASP A 141 0.86 15.29 11.91
N ASN A 142 1.11 15.41 13.23
CA ASN A 142 0.84 16.60 14.05
C ASN A 142 -0.60 17.10 13.89
N ILE A 143 -1.57 16.18 14.02
CA ILE A 143 -3.00 16.45 13.90
C ILE A 143 -3.76 16.14 15.19
N SER A 144 -5.00 16.63 15.26
CA SER A 144 -5.89 16.38 16.39
C SER A 144 -6.30 14.90 16.50
N ILE A 145 -6.80 14.50 17.67
CA ILE A 145 -7.37 13.17 17.90
C ILE A 145 -8.57 12.95 16.99
N ASP A 146 -9.40 13.97 16.76
CA ASP A 146 -10.58 13.89 15.91
C ASP A 146 -10.20 13.65 14.44
N ASP A 147 -9.20 14.37 13.92
CA ASP A 147 -8.69 14.16 12.57
C ASP A 147 -8.05 12.77 12.40
N ALA A 148 -7.33 12.30 13.43
CA ALA A 148 -6.75 10.96 13.42
C ALA A 148 -7.84 9.87 13.45
N ASN A 149 -8.92 10.07 14.21
CA ASN A 149 -10.10 9.19 14.21
C ASN A 149 -10.78 9.14 12.84
N LEU A 150 -10.96 10.29 12.18
CA LEU A 150 -11.50 10.33 10.83
C LEU A 150 -10.67 9.50 9.86
N ARG A 151 -9.33 9.59 9.92
CA ARG A 151 -8.43 8.78 9.09
C ARG A 151 -8.52 7.28 9.37
N ILE A 152 -8.64 6.89 10.65
CA ILE A 152 -8.81 5.48 11.04
C ILE A 152 -10.13 4.95 10.51
N ASN A 153 -11.21 5.71 10.67
CA ASN A 153 -12.56 5.30 10.25
C ASN A 153 -12.74 5.26 8.73
N ALA A 154 -11.95 6.04 7.98
CA ALA A 154 -11.95 6.00 6.51
C ALA A 154 -11.20 4.77 5.95
N GLY A 155 -10.39 4.08 6.77
CA GLY A 155 -9.66 2.88 6.36
C GLY A 155 -10.49 1.61 6.45
N LYS A 156 -9.91 0.51 5.95
CA LYS A 156 -10.51 -0.81 6.11
C LYS A 156 -10.44 -1.28 7.57
N PRO A 157 -11.44 -2.04 8.05
CA PRO A 157 -11.44 -2.64 9.39
C PRO A 157 -10.40 -3.76 9.49
N ASP A 158 -10.01 -4.13 10.70
CA ASP A 158 -9.01 -5.18 10.94
C ASP A 158 -9.44 -6.54 10.37
N GLU A 159 -10.74 -6.85 10.37
CA GLU A 159 -11.33 -8.06 9.79
C GLU A 159 -10.97 -8.21 8.31
N PHE A 160 -10.98 -7.11 7.55
CA PHE A 160 -10.59 -7.12 6.14
C PHE A 160 -9.16 -7.64 5.95
N PHE A 161 -8.22 -7.26 6.81
CA PHE A 161 -6.84 -7.75 6.74
C PHE A 161 -6.72 -9.19 7.23
N LYS A 162 -7.49 -9.59 8.25
CA LYS A 162 -7.52 -10.97 8.75
C LYS A 162 -7.97 -11.97 7.68
N GLU A 163 -8.92 -11.58 6.85
CA GLU A 163 -9.46 -12.42 5.78
C GLU A 163 -8.58 -12.50 4.54
N ASN A 164 -7.74 -11.47 4.30
CA ASN A 164 -7.01 -11.31 3.04
C ASN A 164 -5.49 -11.43 3.17
N CYS A 165 -4.94 -11.56 4.38
CA CYS A 165 -3.52 -11.74 4.60
C CYS A 165 -3.16 -13.18 4.94
N THR A 166 -2.02 -13.66 4.44
CA THR A 166 -1.49 -15.01 4.74
C THR A 166 -0.98 -15.09 6.17
N VAL A 167 -0.36 -14.01 6.66
CA VAL A 167 0.24 -13.89 7.99
C VAL A 167 -0.18 -12.56 8.60
N LEU A 168 -0.45 -12.56 9.91
CA LEU A 168 -0.76 -11.35 10.67
C LEU A 168 0.29 -11.12 11.76
N ILE A 169 0.73 -9.87 11.87
CA ILE A 169 1.62 -9.40 12.93
C ILE A 169 0.91 -8.30 13.71
N TYR A 170 0.89 -8.42 15.04
CA TYR A 170 0.30 -7.42 15.92
C TYR A 170 1.39 -6.53 16.53
N ASN A 171 1.37 -5.25 16.18
CA ASN A 171 2.32 -4.24 16.64
C ASN A 171 1.80 -3.50 17.87
N ASN A 172 1.64 -4.23 18.96
CA ASN A 172 1.13 -3.72 20.23
C ASN A 172 2.22 -3.59 21.30
N GLY A 173 3.39 -4.15 21.06
CA GLY A 173 4.54 -4.15 21.98
C GLY A 173 5.64 -3.19 21.62
N ASP A 174 6.87 -3.57 21.96
CA ASP A 174 8.08 -2.86 21.61
C ASP A 174 8.40 -3.01 20.11
N SER A 175 9.06 -2.00 19.56
CA SER A 175 9.54 -2.03 18.19
C SER A 175 10.57 -3.13 17.90
N ALA A 176 11.34 -3.55 18.92
CA ALA A 176 12.28 -4.66 18.81
C ALA A 176 11.56 -5.99 18.60
N GLU A 177 10.54 -6.29 19.42
CA GLU A 177 9.77 -7.53 19.35
C GLU A 177 9.12 -7.73 17.96
N ILE A 178 8.48 -6.68 17.42
CA ILE A 178 7.84 -6.80 16.11
C ILE A 178 8.85 -6.96 14.98
N THR A 179 10.02 -6.31 15.05
CA THR A 179 11.06 -6.45 14.02
C THR A 179 11.69 -7.83 14.06
N GLU A 180 11.89 -8.43 15.23
CA GLU A 180 12.38 -9.80 15.39
C GLU A 180 11.39 -10.81 14.81
N LYS A 181 10.13 -10.75 15.23
CA LYS A 181 9.07 -11.62 14.69
C LYS A 181 8.91 -11.48 13.17
N PHE A 182 9.02 -10.27 12.63
CA PHE A 182 8.96 -10.05 11.20
C PHE A 182 10.17 -10.66 10.49
N ALA A 183 11.37 -10.54 11.09
CA ALA A 183 12.59 -11.14 10.55
C ALA A 183 12.51 -12.68 10.51
N GLU A 184 11.96 -13.30 11.54
CA GLU A 184 11.72 -14.75 11.58
C GLU A 184 10.80 -15.19 10.43
N ILE A 185 9.66 -14.50 10.25
CA ILE A 185 8.71 -14.79 9.16
C ILE A 185 9.39 -14.67 7.79
N LEU A 186 10.16 -13.60 7.56
CA LEU A 186 10.87 -13.42 6.29
C LEU A 186 11.93 -14.49 6.06
N THR A 187 12.62 -14.94 7.12
CA THR A 187 13.61 -16.02 7.04
C THR A 187 12.94 -17.34 6.69
N GLU A 188 11.85 -17.70 7.35
CA GLU A 188 11.06 -18.89 7.02
C GLU A 188 10.57 -18.88 5.55
N ILE A 189 10.15 -17.71 5.06
CA ILE A 189 9.72 -17.57 3.66
C ILE A 189 10.87 -17.81 2.68
N LYS A 190 12.10 -17.41 3.03
CA LYS A 190 13.29 -17.70 2.21
C LYS A 190 13.64 -19.18 2.13
N GLU A 191 13.44 -19.90 3.23
CA GLU A 191 13.80 -21.32 3.36
C GLU A 191 12.81 -22.28 2.68
N ARG A 192 11.60 -21.84 2.42
CA ARG A 192 10.55 -22.58 1.69
C ARG A 192 10.71 -22.45 0.18
#